data_18726013a77b0b2c04a85b289824d1fa
#
_entry.id   18726013a77b0b2c04a85b289824d1fa
#
_cell.length_a   1.000
_cell.length_b   1.000
_cell.length_c   1.000
_cell.angle_alpha   90.00
_cell.angle_beta   90.00
_cell.angle_gamma   90.00
#
_symmetry.space_group_name_H-M   'P 1'
#
loop_
_entity.id
_entity.type
_entity.pdbx_description
1 polymer ?
#
loop_
_entity_poly.entity_id
_entity_poly.type
_entity_poly.pdbx_seq_one_letter_code
_entity_poly.pdbx_strand_id
1 'polypeptide(L)'
;DSINRMDRIIVPSEHIKTTLKNSGDVKTAVEIIPESWFDACRYAQSRPSTLEGSLALDTPFNFLLVSQFTGNNPENDRKNIAFTLKWMLEEFKDDQDVGLIIKTNFGRHTSADKQNCLKVLSEILLGCLKGIGPRIYLLHGSMTDEELVGLYTHPKVKGLINLTRGEGFGLPILEAAVCGLPVIATDWSAHTEFLRQGKYVKVDYNLVQIHESRVDNTIFMK
;
A
#
# COMPACT_ATOMS: atom_id res chain seq x y z
N ASP A 1 23.17 17.42 -10.22
CA ASP A 1 24.30 18.11 -9.54
C ASP A 1 24.15 18.29 -8.04
N SER A 2 22.93 18.45 -7.49
CA SER A 2 22.70 18.67 -6.04
C SER A 2 23.15 17.48 -5.19
N ILE A 3 22.90 16.27 -5.65
CA ILE A 3 23.26 15.01 -4.96
C ILE A 3 24.76 14.88 -4.78
N ASN A 4 25.57 15.30 -5.76
CA ASN A 4 27.01 15.22 -5.73
C ASN A 4 27.68 16.30 -4.86
N ARG A 5 26.90 17.19 -4.23
CA ARG A 5 27.38 18.17 -3.23
C ARG A 5 27.23 17.69 -1.79
N MET A 6 26.62 16.51 -1.58
CA MET A 6 26.44 15.91 -0.28
C MET A 6 27.65 15.03 0.06
N ASP A 7 28.00 14.95 1.33
CA ASP A 7 29.07 14.07 1.81
C ASP A 7 28.64 12.59 1.72
N ARG A 8 27.33 12.33 1.89
CA ARG A 8 26.77 10.99 1.94
C ARG A 8 25.27 11.02 1.62
N ILE A 9 24.76 9.98 0.99
CA ILE A 9 23.34 9.75 0.73
C ILE A 9 22.91 8.50 1.47
N ILE A 10 21.81 8.58 2.22
CA ILE A 10 21.18 7.43 2.88
C ILE A 10 19.90 7.11 2.15
N VAL A 11 19.70 5.84 1.83
CA VAL A 11 18.50 5.31 1.16
C VAL A 11 17.96 4.10 1.90
N PRO A 12 16.64 3.82 1.85
CA PRO A 12 16.04 2.76 2.64
C PRO A 12 16.20 1.36 2.04
N SER A 13 16.63 1.23 0.77
CA SER A 13 16.64 -0.05 0.06
C SER A 13 17.69 -0.10 -1.05
N GLU A 14 18.08 -1.30 -1.45
CA GLU A 14 18.96 -1.53 -2.61
C GLU A 14 18.25 -1.11 -3.91
N HIS A 15 16.93 -1.30 -3.97
CA HIS A 15 16.12 -0.84 -5.09
C HIS A 15 16.27 0.67 -5.31
N ILE A 16 16.15 1.49 -4.26
CA ILE A 16 16.33 2.94 -4.36
C ILE A 16 17.77 3.31 -4.70
N LYS A 17 18.75 2.63 -4.11
CA LYS A 17 20.17 2.85 -4.43
C LYS A 17 20.46 2.58 -5.91
N THR A 18 19.95 1.49 -6.44
CA THR A 18 20.10 1.11 -7.85
C THR A 18 19.40 2.11 -8.76
N THR A 19 18.16 2.48 -8.43
CA THR A 19 17.37 3.47 -9.18
C THR A 19 18.10 4.81 -9.21
N LEU A 20 18.61 5.27 -8.08
CA LEU A 20 19.35 6.52 -7.98
C LEU A 20 20.60 6.51 -8.87
N LYS A 21 21.40 5.43 -8.82
CA LYS A 21 22.61 5.28 -9.64
C LYS A 21 22.30 5.22 -11.14
N ASN A 22 21.18 4.60 -11.51
CA ASN A 22 20.75 4.50 -12.91
C ASN A 22 20.14 5.80 -13.45
N SER A 23 19.75 6.72 -12.56
CA SER A 23 19.12 7.98 -12.95
C SER A 23 20.10 9.11 -13.30
N GLY A 24 21.41 8.92 -13.08
CA GLY A 24 22.42 9.92 -13.41
C GLY A 24 23.82 9.58 -12.88
N ASP A 25 24.76 10.52 -13.08
CA ASP A 25 26.13 10.40 -12.57
C ASP A 25 26.19 10.71 -11.06
N VAL A 26 25.99 9.70 -10.23
CA VAL A 26 26.01 9.80 -8.78
C VAL A 26 27.40 9.39 -8.26
N LYS A 27 28.21 10.38 -7.88
CA LYS A 27 29.57 10.22 -7.34
C LYS A 27 29.60 10.09 -5.83
N THR A 28 28.60 10.66 -5.15
CA THR A 28 28.48 10.62 -3.69
C THR A 28 28.25 9.19 -3.21
N ALA A 29 28.87 8.83 -2.08
CA ALA A 29 28.67 7.54 -1.44
C ALA A 29 27.20 7.34 -1.04
N VAL A 30 26.60 6.22 -1.45
CA VAL A 30 25.21 5.87 -1.15
C VAL A 30 25.21 4.68 -0.20
N GLU A 31 24.68 4.88 0.99
CA GLU A 31 24.51 3.86 2.02
C GLU A 31 23.06 3.46 2.19
N ILE A 32 22.84 2.20 2.57
CA ILE A 32 21.49 1.68 2.82
C ILE A 32 21.29 1.60 4.32
N ILE A 33 20.25 2.28 4.81
CA ILE A 33 19.73 2.14 6.17
C ILE A 33 18.24 1.86 6.02
N PRO A 34 17.81 0.59 6.18
CA PRO A 34 16.40 0.22 6.08
C PRO A 34 15.54 0.95 7.11
N GLU A 35 14.29 1.19 6.75
CA GLU A 35 13.30 1.67 7.70
C GLU A 35 12.94 0.55 8.70
N SER A 36 12.48 0.95 9.87
CA SER A 36 12.08 0.04 10.95
C SER A 36 10.56 0.04 11.07
N TRP A 37 9.99 -1.09 11.49
CA TRP A 37 8.59 -1.13 11.95
C TRP A 37 8.48 -0.59 13.39
N PHE A 38 7.28 -0.19 13.79
CA PHE A 38 7.03 0.31 15.15
C PHE A 38 6.98 -0.83 16.19
N ASP A 39 7.31 -0.50 17.44
CA ASP A 39 7.46 -1.50 18.51
C ASP A 39 6.20 -2.31 18.81
N ALA A 40 5.02 -1.74 18.60
CA ALA A 40 3.75 -2.44 18.79
C ALA A 40 3.66 -3.75 17.97
N CYS A 41 4.29 -3.81 16.78
CA CYS A 41 4.32 -5.02 15.97
C CYS A 41 5.01 -6.22 16.64
N ARG A 42 5.95 -5.97 17.56
CA ARG A 42 6.68 -7.05 18.26
C ARG A 42 5.77 -7.97 19.07
N TYR A 43 4.66 -7.43 19.52
CA TYR A 43 3.74 -8.16 20.40
C TYR A 43 2.44 -8.56 19.70
N ALA A 44 2.36 -8.28 18.40
CA ALA A 44 1.14 -8.49 17.61
C ALA A 44 0.58 -9.91 17.70
N GLN A 45 1.45 -10.93 17.64
CA GLN A 45 1.04 -12.33 17.65
C GLN A 45 0.64 -12.85 19.04
N SER A 46 1.04 -12.15 20.12
CA SER A 46 0.78 -12.55 21.49
C SER A 46 -0.36 -11.79 22.16
N ARG A 47 -0.95 -10.81 21.48
CA ARG A 47 -2.02 -9.97 22.02
C ARG A 47 -3.26 -10.05 21.14
N PRO A 48 -4.46 -10.13 21.73
CA PRO A 48 -5.70 -9.98 20.97
C PRO A 48 -5.76 -8.65 20.25
N SER A 49 -6.46 -8.60 19.11
CA SER A 49 -6.70 -7.36 18.41
C SER A 49 -7.46 -6.36 19.29
N THR A 50 -6.96 -5.14 19.40
CA THR A 50 -7.64 -4.06 20.11
C THR A 50 -8.92 -3.59 19.42
N LEU A 51 -9.10 -3.97 18.15
CA LEU A 51 -10.26 -3.61 17.32
C LEU A 51 -11.32 -4.71 17.27
N GLU A 52 -11.06 -5.88 17.87
CA GLU A 52 -12.06 -6.94 17.94
C GLU A 52 -13.28 -6.47 18.75
N GLY A 53 -14.44 -6.48 18.12
CA GLY A 53 -15.70 -5.96 18.72
C GLY A 53 -15.95 -4.46 18.50
N SER A 54 -14.96 -3.64 18.16
CA SER A 54 -15.14 -2.21 17.83
C SER A 54 -15.23 -1.96 16.32
N LEU A 55 -14.59 -2.80 15.50
CA LEU A 55 -14.68 -2.72 14.05
C LEU A 55 -15.81 -3.63 13.54
N ALA A 56 -16.92 -3.02 13.14
CA ALA A 56 -18.08 -3.74 12.62
C ALA A 56 -17.80 -4.26 11.20
N LEU A 57 -17.40 -5.53 11.11
CA LEU A 57 -17.20 -6.25 9.85
C LEU A 57 -18.29 -7.32 9.73
N ASP A 58 -19.16 -7.18 8.72
CA ASP A 58 -20.23 -8.14 8.44
C ASP A 58 -19.71 -9.40 7.74
N THR A 59 -18.57 -9.28 7.04
CA THR A 59 -17.93 -10.36 6.28
C THR A 59 -16.93 -11.14 7.14
N PRO A 60 -16.89 -12.49 7.02
CA PRO A 60 -15.94 -13.32 7.77
C PRO A 60 -14.52 -13.29 7.22
N PHE A 61 -14.33 -13.00 5.93
CA PHE A 61 -13.06 -12.94 5.24
C PHE A 61 -12.82 -11.57 4.64
N ASN A 62 -11.81 -10.85 5.11
CA ASN A 62 -11.50 -9.53 4.60
C ASN A 62 -10.05 -9.41 4.16
N PHE A 63 -9.85 -8.84 2.98
CA PHE A 63 -8.56 -8.31 2.59
C PHE A 63 -8.39 -6.89 3.14
N LEU A 64 -7.15 -6.52 3.41
CA LEU A 64 -6.78 -5.19 3.88
C LEU A 64 -5.90 -4.51 2.84
N LEU A 65 -6.24 -3.30 2.47
CA LEU A 65 -5.42 -2.39 1.67
C LEU A 65 -5.08 -1.16 2.53
N VAL A 66 -3.80 -1.00 2.88
CA VAL A 66 -3.29 0.19 3.58
C VAL A 66 -2.56 1.06 2.57
N SER A 67 -3.16 2.16 2.16
CA SER A 67 -2.59 2.99 1.10
C SER A 67 -3.16 4.40 1.10
N GLN A 68 -2.44 5.33 0.47
CA GLN A 68 -2.91 6.69 0.21
C GLN A 68 -3.22 6.85 -1.27
N PHE A 69 -4.24 7.62 -1.61
CA PHE A 69 -4.47 8.05 -2.98
C PHE A 69 -3.35 9.01 -3.40
N THR A 70 -2.56 8.63 -4.40
CA THR A 70 -1.38 9.40 -4.86
C THR A 70 -1.61 10.13 -6.17
N GLY A 71 -2.81 10.07 -6.74
CA GLY A 71 -3.17 10.76 -7.98
C GLY A 71 -4.67 10.76 -8.24
N ASN A 72 -5.12 11.74 -8.99
CA ASN A 72 -6.51 11.87 -9.42
C ASN A 72 -6.83 10.99 -10.65
N ASN A 73 -5.80 10.51 -11.33
CA ASN A 73 -5.93 9.64 -12.50
C ASN A 73 -5.45 8.23 -12.13
N PRO A 74 -6.30 7.19 -12.27
CA PRO A 74 -5.94 5.79 -11.97
C PRO A 74 -4.68 5.30 -12.69
N GLU A 75 -4.43 5.82 -13.89
CA GLU A 75 -3.25 5.48 -14.67
C GLU A 75 -1.94 6.06 -14.08
N ASN A 76 -2.03 7.15 -13.34
CA ASN A 76 -0.88 7.81 -12.70
C ASN A 76 -0.77 7.48 -11.20
N ASP A 77 -1.73 6.74 -10.64
CA ASP A 77 -1.70 6.34 -9.24
C ASP A 77 -0.62 5.27 -9.02
N ARG A 78 0.49 5.69 -8.40
CA ARG A 78 1.58 4.77 -8.04
C ARG A 78 1.11 3.65 -7.11
N LYS A 79 0.16 3.93 -6.25
CA LYS A 79 -0.39 2.94 -5.30
C LYS A 79 -1.38 1.97 -5.94
N ASN A 80 -1.80 2.25 -7.17
CA ASN A 80 -2.63 1.37 -7.99
C ASN A 80 -3.97 0.98 -7.35
N ILE A 81 -4.55 1.90 -6.57
CA ILE A 81 -5.76 1.62 -5.76
C ILE A 81 -6.95 1.31 -6.68
N ALA A 82 -7.17 2.12 -7.72
CA ALA A 82 -8.32 1.95 -8.61
C ALA A 82 -8.34 0.58 -9.31
N PHE A 83 -7.18 0.13 -9.83
CA PHE A 83 -7.10 -1.19 -10.46
C PHE A 83 -7.15 -2.32 -9.45
N THR A 84 -6.58 -2.14 -8.25
CA THR A 84 -6.72 -3.12 -7.16
C THR A 84 -8.20 -3.31 -6.81
N LEU A 85 -8.96 -2.22 -6.67
CA LEU A 85 -10.40 -2.27 -6.44
C LEU A 85 -11.13 -2.97 -7.59
N LYS A 86 -10.82 -2.60 -8.83
CA LYS A 86 -11.44 -3.22 -10.01
C LYS A 86 -11.25 -4.73 -9.99
N TRP A 87 -10.02 -5.21 -9.82
CA TRP A 87 -9.74 -6.66 -9.80
C TRP A 87 -10.40 -7.37 -8.64
N MET A 88 -10.45 -6.76 -7.45
CA MET A 88 -11.18 -7.32 -6.31
C MET A 88 -12.69 -7.43 -6.58
N LEU A 89 -13.27 -6.42 -7.22
CA LEU A 89 -14.69 -6.44 -7.59
C LEU A 89 -15.00 -7.48 -8.69
N GLU A 90 -14.09 -7.71 -9.60
CA GLU A 90 -14.22 -8.71 -10.68
C GLU A 90 -14.07 -10.14 -10.14
N GLU A 91 -13.05 -10.37 -9.30
CA GLU A 91 -12.72 -11.70 -8.77
C GLU A 91 -13.76 -12.20 -7.76
N PHE A 92 -14.19 -11.32 -6.85
CA PHE A 92 -15.14 -11.65 -5.78
C PHE A 92 -16.57 -11.17 -6.09
N LYS A 93 -16.88 -11.11 -7.37
CA LYS A 93 -18.24 -10.80 -7.81
C LYS A 93 -19.21 -11.84 -7.24
N ASP A 94 -20.32 -11.35 -6.68
CA ASP A 94 -21.37 -12.17 -6.07
C ASP A 94 -20.94 -12.97 -4.80
N ASP A 95 -19.72 -12.78 -4.30
CA ASP A 95 -19.24 -13.36 -3.04
C ASP A 95 -19.52 -12.41 -1.88
N GLN A 96 -20.51 -12.75 -1.06
CA GLN A 96 -20.94 -11.94 0.08
C GLN A 96 -20.12 -12.21 1.37
N ASP A 97 -19.29 -13.24 1.40
CA ASP A 97 -18.44 -13.58 2.52
C ASP A 97 -17.10 -12.84 2.49
N VAL A 98 -16.77 -12.24 1.32
CA VAL A 98 -15.54 -11.48 1.12
C VAL A 98 -15.77 -9.98 1.27
N GLY A 99 -14.86 -9.32 1.96
CA GLY A 99 -14.77 -7.87 2.07
C GLY A 99 -13.38 -7.33 1.76
N LEU A 100 -13.32 -6.03 1.45
CA LEU A 100 -12.08 -5.28 1.32
C LEU A 100 -12.13 -4.08 2.26
N ILE A 101 -11.19 -4.03 3.19
CA ILE A 101 -10.98 -2.90 4.09
C ILE A 101 -9.94 -1.98 3.45
N ILE A 102 -10.32 -0.74 3.20
CA ILE A 102 -9.43 0.29 2.68
C ILE A 102 -9.08 1.22 3.84
N LYS A 103 -7.87 1.10 4.36
CA LYS A 103 -7.30 2.04 5.32
C LYS A 103 -6.53 3.09 4.55
N THR A 104 -7.01 4.32 4.60
CA THR A 104 -6.42 5.42 3.85
C THR A 104 -6.44 6.73 4.62
N ASN A 105 -5.54 7.62 4.25
CA ASN A 105 -5.53 9.01 4.65
C ASN A 105 -5.66 9.87 3.39
N PHE A 106 -6.49 10.90 3.45
CA PHE A 106 -6.63 11.89 2.40
C PHE A 106 -6.59 13.28 3.04
N GLY A 107 -5.70 14.13 2.57
CA GLY A 107 -5.56 15.48 3.10
C GLY A 107 -5.15 15.54 4.59
N ARG A 108 -5.87 16.33 5.35
CA ARG A 108 -5.62 16.62 6.78
C ARG A 108 -6.56 15.88 7.74
N HIS A 109 -7.15 14.79 7.32
CA HIS A 109 -8.07 13.97 8.12
C HIS A 109 -9.37 14.65 8.56
N THR A 110 -9.78 15.70 7.86
CA THR A 110 -11.03 16.40 8.13
C THR A 110 -12.24 15.62 7.61
N SER A 111 -13.44 16.01 8.04
CA SER A 111 -14.69 15.47 7.51
C SER A 111 -14.83 15.75 6.00
N ALA A 112 -14.33 16.90 5.53
CA ALA A 112 -14.31 17.24 4.10
C ALA A 112 -13.38 16.30 3.32
N ASP A 113 -12.21 15.98 3.86
CA ASP A 113 -11.28 15.02 3.25
C ASP A 113 -11.90 13.62 3.16
N LYS A 114 -12.61 13.19 4.20
CA LYS A 114 -13.36 11.93 4.18
C LYS A 114 -14.42 11.92 3.09
N GLN A 115 -15.17 13.00 2.92
CA GLN A 115 -16.18 13.12 1.87
C GLN A 115 -15.54 13.07 0.46
N ASN A 116 -14.41 13.74 0.28
CA ASN A 116 -13.65 13.66 -0.98
C ASN A 116 -13.16 12.24 -1.26
N CYS A 117 -12.65 11.55 -0.25
CA CYS A 117 -12.24 10.15 -0.35
C CYS A 117 -13.42 9.24 -0.76
N LEU A 118 -14.58 9.41 -0.12
CA LEU A 118 -15.80 8.67 -0.45
C LEU A 118 -16.27 8.94 -1.88
N LYS A 119 -16.17 10.19 -2.34
CA LYS A 119 -16.52 10.55 -3.73
C LYS A 119 -15.62 9.82 -4.73
N VAL A 120 -14.31 9.86 -4.55
CA VAL A 120 -13.34 9.17 -5.42
C VAL A 120 -13.59 7.66 -5.43
N LEU A 121 -13.80 7.06 -4.26
CA LEU A 121 -14.13 5.63 -4.16
C LEU A 121 -15.43 5.30 -4.87
N SER A 122 -16.47 6.11 -4.69
CA SER A 122 -17.77 5.90 -5.34
C SER A 122 -17.67 5.97 -6.86
N GLU A 123 -16.88 6.90 -7.40
CA GLU A 123 -16.63 7.02 -8.85
C GLU A 123 -15.93 5.77 -9.40
N ILE A 124 -14.90 5.25 -8.69
CA ILE A 124 -14.22 4.01 -9.07
C ILE A 124 -15.19 2.83 -9.03
N LEU A 125 -15.96 2.69 -7.95
CA LEU A 125 -16.90 1.59 -7.77
C LEU A 125 -18.00 1.61 -8.85
N LEU A 126 -18.57 2.76 -9.13
CA LEU A 126 -19.59 2.92 -10.19
C LEU A 126 -19.04 2.56 -11.57
N GLY A 127 -17.79 2.88 -11.85
CA GLY A 127 -17.13 2.55 -13.11
C GLY A 127 -16.79 1.07 -13.28
N CYS A 128 -16.64 0.33 -12.18
CA CYS A 128 -16.14 -1.05 -12.21
C CYS A 128 -17.20 -2.09 -11.81
N LEU A 129 -18.19 -1.71 -11.02
CA LEU A 129 -19.15 -2.66 -10.45
C LEU A 129 -20.19 -3.11 -11.50
N LYS A 130 -20.21 -4.40 -11.79
CA LYS A 130 -21.22 -5.07 -12.63
C LYS A 130 -21.89 -6.16 -11.79
N GLY A 131 -22.99 -5.81 -11.12
CA GLY A 131 -23.71 -6.75 -10.24
C GLY A 131 -23.44 -6.46 -8.75
N ILE A 132 -23.52 -7.50 -7.92
CA ILE A 132 -23.26 -7.41 -6.48
C ILE A 132 -21.77 -7.70 -6.28
N GLY A 133 -21.03 -6.75 -5.72
CA GLY A 133 -19.61 -6.93 -5.41
C GLY A 133 -19.36 -7.29 -3.96
N PRO A 134 -18.08 -7.57 -3.59
CA PRO A 134 -17.69 -7.76 -2.22
C PRO A 134 -17.93 -6.51 -1.37
N ARG A 135 -18.03 -6.68 -0.07
CA ARG A 135 -18.23 -5.55 0.86
C ARG A 135 -16.98 -4.67 0.90
N ILE A 136 -17.17 -3.35 0.77
CA ILE A 136 -16.09 -2.37 0.87
C ILE A 136 -16.24 -1.57 2.18
N TYR A 137 -15.20 -1.58 3.00
CA TYR A 137 -15.11 -0.82 4.26
C TYR A 137 -14.07 0.28 4.14
N LEU A 138 -14.44 1.51 4.41
CA LEU A 138 -13.51 2.65 4.41
C LEU A 138 -13.12 3.05 5.82
N LEU A 139 -11.86 2.92 6.15
CA LEU A 139 -11.23 3.47 7.36
C LEU A 139 -10.39 4.70 6.97
N HIS A 140 -10.97 5.87 7.15
CA HIS A 140 -10.32 7.15 6.83
C HIS A 140 -9.84 7.84 8.11
N GLY A 141 -8.63 8.35 8.07
CA GLY A 141 -8.03 9.12 9.17
C GLY A 141 -6.82 8.44 9.80
N SER A 142 -6.25 9.07 10.83
CA SER A 142 -5.12 8.51 11.57
C SER A 142 -5.56 7.37 12.48
N MET A 143 -4.66 6.45 12.71
CA MET A 143 -4.74 5.39 13.71
C MET A 143 -3.47 5.44 14.54
N THR A 144 -3.57 5.05 15.82
CA THR A 144 -2.37 4.79 16.62
C THR A 144 -1.66 3.53 16.15
N ASP A 145 -0.44 3.33 16.60
CA ASP A 145 0.33 2.12 16.25
C ASP A 145 -0.39 0.86 16.74
N GLU A 146 -0.98 0.91 17.94
CA GLU A 146 -1.75 -0.19 18.53
C GLU A 146 -3.04 -0.48 17.74
N GLU A 147 -3.73 0.56 17.29
CA GLU A 147 -4.92 0.40 16.43
C GLU A 147 -4.56 -0.20 15.08
N LEU A 148 -3.44 0.23 14.49
CA LEU A 148 -2.98 -0.31 13.22
C LEU A 148 -2.53 -1.77 13.35
N VAL A 149 -1.81 -2.13 14.43
CA VAL A 149 -1.51 -3.53 14.76
C VAL A 149 -2.78 -4.33 15.00
N GLY A 150 -3.75 -3.75 15.73
CA GLY A 150 -5.06 -4.35 15.93
C GLY A 150 -5.79 -4.65 14.62
N LEU A 151 -5.61 -3.80 13.60
CA LEU A 151 -6.16 -4.03 12.26
C LEU A 151 -5.44 -5.19 11.55
N TYR A 152 -4.10 -5.24 11.60
CA TYR A 152 -3.32 -6.35 11.00
C TYR A 152 -3.59 -7.70 11.67
N THR A 153 -3.90 -7.72 12.97
CA THR A 153 -4.14 -8.95 13.74
C THR A 153 -5.62 -9.27 13.93
N HIS A 154 -6.52 -8.48 13.34
CA HIS A 154 -7.97 -8.70 13.50
C HIS A 154 -8.38 -10.07 12.93
N PRO A 155 -9.17 -10.90 13.67
CA PRO A 155 -9.46 -12.28 13.28
C PRO A 155 -10.22 -12.41 11.95
N LYS A 156 -10.96 -11.37 11.53
CA LYS A 156 -11.64 -11.32 10.22
C LYS A 156 -10.80 -10.73 9.10
N VAL A 157 -9.59 -10.21 9.37
CA VAL A 157 -8.63 -9.76 8.36
C VAL A 157 -7.71 -10.93 8.02
N LYS A 158 -7.72 -11.37 6.75
CA LYS A 158 -7.08 -12.62 6.33
C LYS A 158 -5.86 -12.42 5.42
N GLY A 159 -5.67 -11.22 4.89
CA GLY A 159 -4.51 -10.90 4.07
C GLY A 159 -4.41 -9.42 3.76
N LEU A 160 -3.17 -8.94 3.65
CA LEU A 160 -2.88 -7.63 3.07
C LEU A 160 -2.77 -7.80 1.56
N ILE A 161 -3.44 -6.94 0.80
CA ILE A 161 -3.26 -6.83 -0.65
C ILE A 161 -2.63 -5.47 -0.98
N ASN A 162 -1.50 -5.50 -1.69
CA ASN A 162 -0.79 -4.28 -2.11
C ASN A 162 -0.20 -4.46 -3.52
N LEU A 163 -0.97 -4.06 -4.53
CA LEU A 163 -0.59 -4.16 -5.94
C LEU A 163 0.03 -2.87 -6.44
N THR A 164 0.88 -2.25 -5.63
CA THR A 164 1.60 -1.01 -5.95
C THR A 164 2.48 -1.18 -7.19
N ARG A 165 2.64 -0.10 -7.95
CA ARG A 165 3.57 -0.03 -9.09
C ARG A 165 5.01 0.24 -8.65
N GLY A 166 5.24 0.58 -7.38
CA GLY A 166 6.57 0.76 -6.80
C GLY A 166 6.54 1.35 -5.40
N GLU A 167 7.44 0.90 -4.57
CA GLU A 167 7.68 1.38 -3.20
C GLU A 167 9.15 1.73 -3.01
N GLY A 168 9.42 2.77 -2.24
CA GLY A 168 10.76 3.09 -1.77
C GLY A 168 11.24 2.13 -0.68
N PHE A 169 10.30 1.65 0.14
CA PHE A 169 10.51 0.63 1.15
C PHE A 169 9.26 -0.24 1.32
N GLY A 170 8.11 0.35 1.69
CA GLY A 170 6.85 -0.37 1.83
C GLY A 170 6.49 -0.69 3.28
N LEU A 171 6.56 0.29 4.20
CA LEU A 171 6.27 0.12 5.62
C LEU A 171 4.98 -0.64 5.90
N PRO A 172 3.81 -0.32 5.31
CA PRO A 172 2.59 -1.07 5.60
C PRO A 172 2.66 -2.56 5.24
N ILE A 173 3.48 -2.89 4.23
CA ILE A 173 3.70 -4.29 3.83
C ILE A 173 4.59 -5.00 4.86
N LEU A 174 5.65 -4.32 5.32
CA LEU A 174 6.54 -4.85 6.36
C LEU A 174 5.79 -5.06 7.67
N GLU A 175 5.03 -4.07 8.10
CA GLU A 175 4.23 -4.10 9.34
C GLU A 175 3.23 -5.27 9.34
N ALA A 176 2.49 -5.43 8.25
CA ALA A 176 1.57 -6.55 8.09
C ALA A 176 2.29 -7.91 8.15
N ALA A 177 3.43 -8.04 7.47
CA ALA A 177 4.23 -9.26 7.47
C ALA A 177 4.80 -9.58 8.87
N VAL A 178 5.29 -8.58 9.60
CA VAL A 178 5.78 -8.73 10.99
C VAL A 178 4.64 -9.11 11.94
N CYS A 179 3.44 -8.58 11.71
CA CYS A 179 2.23 -8.99 12.47
C CYS A 179 1.73 -10.39 12.11
N GLY A 180 2.34 -11.07 11.14
CA GLY A 180 1.96 -12.41 10.71
C GLY A 180 0.78 -12.46 9.74
N LEU A 181 0.33 -11.31 9.22
CA LEU A 181 -0.73 -11.24 8.23
C LEU A 181 -0.19 -11.70 6.86
N PRO A 182 -0.81 -12.66 6.17
CA PRO A 182 -0.44 -13.05 4.82
C PRO A 182 -0.43 -11.84 3.86
N VAL A 183 0.60 -11.76 3.02
CA VAL A 183 0.78 -10.65 2.09
C VAL A 183 0.62 -11.11 0.65
N ILE A 184 -0.17 -10.37 -0.12
CA ILE A 184 -0.28 -10.46 -1.59
C ILE A 184 0.30 -9.16 -2.14
N ALA A 185 1.39 -9.25 -2.88
CA ALA A 185 2.07 -8.05 -3.38
C ALA A 185 2.68 -8.26 -4.76
N THR A 186 2.81 -7.17 -5.53
CA THR A 186 3.57 -7.15 -6.78
C THR A 186 5.02 -7.57 -6.50
N ASP A 187 5.59 -8.53 -7.26
CA ASP A 187 6.99 -8.99 -7.08
C ASP A 187 8.00 -8.00 -7.69
N TRP A 188 7.80 -6.71 -7.41
CA TRP A 188 8.60 -5.60 -7.93
C TRP A 188 8.84 -4.51 -6.87
N SER A 189 10.02 -3.93 -6.90
CA SER A 189 10.51 -2.81 -6.08
C SER A 189 10.95 -3.19 -4.66
N ALA A 190 11.18 -2.18 -3.81
CA ALA A 190 11.93 -2.33 -2.55
C ALA A 190 11.32 -3.32 -1.55
N HIS A 191 10.00 -3.42 -1.47
CA HIS A 191 9.37 -4.34 -0.51
C HIS A 191 9.69 -5.82 -0.77
N THR A 192 10.13 -6.16 -1.98
CA THR A 192 10.56 -7.54 -2.27
C THR A 192 11.83 -7.93 -1.52
N GLU A 193 12.65 -6.97 -1.08
CA GLU A 193 13.90 -7.24 -0.36
C GLU A 193 13.66 -7.92 1.00
N PHE A 194 12.64 -7.49 1.72
CA PHE A 194 12.27 -8.13 2.98
C PHE A 194 11.26 -9.28 2.80
N LEU A 195 10.33 -9.18 1.86
CA LEU A 195 9.36 -10.24 1.61
C LEU A 195 9.99 -11.56 1.16
N ARG A 196 11.11 -11.50 0.43
CA ARG A 196 11.87 -12.69 0.00
C ARG A 196 12.53 -13.46 1.14
N GLN A 197 12.61 -12.87 2.33
CA GLN A 197 13.05 -13.58 3.55
C GLN A 197 11.97 -14.51 4.12
N GLY A 198 10.73 -14.40 3.64
CA GLY A 198 9.59 -15.19 4.06
C GLY A 198 8.77 -15.74 2.90
N LYS A 199 7.50 -15.98 3.15
CA LYS A 199 6.54 -16.44 2.15
C LYS A 199 5.48 -15.36 1.93
N TYR A 200 5.19 -15.03 0.67
CA TYR A 200 4.10 -14.17 0.28
C TYR A 200 3.53 -14.60 -1.07
N VAL A 201 2.34 -14.17 -1.39
CA VAL A 201 1.72 -14.41 -2.68
C VAL A 201 2.24 -13.35 -3.65
N LYS A 202 2.98 -13.81 -4.65
CA LYS A 202 3.60 -12.96 -5.67
C LYS A 202 2.60 -12.66 -6.77
N VAL A 203 2.51 -11.39 -7.12
CA VAL A 203 1.78 -10.97 -8.31
C VAL A 203 2.79 -10.53 -9.37
N ASP A 204 2.73 -11.18 -10.51
CA ASP A 204 3.62 -10.89 -11.65
C ASP A 204 3.40 -9.48 -12.18
N TYR A 205 4.41 -8.93 -12.80
CA TYR A 205 4.41 -7.58 -13.34
C TYR A 205 5.11 -7.53 -14.70
N ASN A 206 4.80 -6.48 -15.47
CA ASN A 206 5.54 -6.11 -16.65
C ASN A 206 5.96 -4.65 -16.56
N LEU A 207 7.23 -4.36 -16.84
CA LEU A 207 7.69 -2.99 -17.02
C LEU A 207 7.35 -2.54 -18.43
N VAL A 208 6.65 -1.43 -18.52
CA VAL A 208 6.31 -0.78 -19.78
C VAL A 208 6.81 0.65 -19.79
N GLN A 209 7.15 1.16 -20.98
CA GLN A 209 7.54 2.54 -21.12
C GLN A 209 6.35 3.46 -20.79
N ILE A 210 6.59 4.45 -19.95
CA ILE A 210 5.58 5.44 -19.61
C ILE A 210 5.35 6.32 -20.86
N HIS A 211 4.07 6.53 -21.21
CA HIS A 211 3.72 7.42 -22.30
C HIS A 211 4.17 8.85 -21.99
N GLU A 212 4.67 9.59 -22.98
CA GLU A 212 5.23 10.95 -22.79
C GLU A 212 4.26 11.91 -22.09
N SER A 213 2.95 11.79 -22.36
CA SER A 213 1.93 12.62 -21.68
C SER A 213 1.80 12.34 -20.18
N ARG A 214 2.41 11.28 -19.67
CA ARG A 214 2.41 10.90 -18.25
C ARG A 214 3.76 11.19 -17.57
N VAL A 215 4.74 11.63 -18.33
CA VAL A 215 6.04 12.04 -17.80
C VAL A 215 5.85 13.38 -17.10
N ASP A 216 6.07 13.39 -15.80
CA ASP A 216 6.13 14.64 -15.05
C ASP A 216 7.46 15.33 -15.35
N ASN A 217 7.41 16.37 -16.20
CA ASN A 217 8.57 17.19 -16.57
C ASN A 217 9.03 18.14 -15.45
N THR A 218 8.56 17.96 -14.22
CA THR A 218 8.97 18.71 -13.06
C THR A 218 10.27 18.15 -12.44
N ILE A 219 10.49 18.36 -11.15
CA ILE A 219 11.78 18.12 -10.45
C ILE A 219 12.26 16.67 -10.51
N PHE A 220 11.37 15.69 -10.68
CA PHE A 220 11.68 14.28 -10.49
C PHE A 220 11.88 13.46 -11.78
N MET A 221 11.58 14.01 -12.94
CA MET A 221 11.59 13.25 -14.20
C MET A 221 12.23 14.01 -15.38
N LYS A 222 13.36 14.64 -15.17
CA LYS A 222 14.17 15.19 -16.25
C LYS A 222 15.22 14.18 -16.69
#